data_bfd69c852c702752f00e17aace1f34ae
#
_entry.id   bfd69c852c702752f00e17aace1f34ae
#
_cell.length_a   1.000
_cell.length_b   1.000
_cell.length_c   1.000
_cell.angle_alpha   90.00
_cell.angle_beta   90.00
_cell.angle_gamma   90.00
#
_symmetry.space_group_name_H-M   'P 1'
#
loop_
_entity.id
_entity.type
_entity.pdbx_description
1 polymer ?
#
loop_
_entity_poly.entity_id
_entity_poly.type
_entity_poly.pdbx_seq_one_letter_code
_entity_poly.pdbx_strand_id
1 'polypeptide(L)'
;MSLEIQIAVIDSGLNEKLLDRKKIRNRFEVDENNDFIEERSMSKASDFLHGTICAIIIEKYCPDAVFNSIRVLNQNGTGGVEKLEPALEWCCKNNIKIVNLSLGTTHFKEKDILKKLINRYTYKGLVFVAAISNIGYFTFPASFTNVIGVANVESPLSYSK
;
A
#
# COMPACT_ATOMS: atom_id res chain seq x y z
N MET A 1 7.34 9.47 25.88
CA MET A 1 6.28 9.16 24.89
C MET A 1 6.98 8.73 23.63
N SER A 2 6.91 7.47 23.25
CA SER A 2 7.37 7.05 21.92
C SER A 2 6.47 7.69 20.87
N LEU A 3 7.06 8.30 19.85
CA LEU A 3 6.29 8.89 18.76
C LEU A 3 5.79 7.74 17.88
N GLU A 4 4.51 7.43 17.95
CA GLU A 4 3.91 6.44 17.05
C GLU A 4 4.01 6.92 15.59
N ILE A 5 4.56 6.07 14.74
CA ILE A 5 4.67 6.33 13.30
C ILE A 5 3.51 5.65 12.59
N GLN A 6 2.54 6.44 12.15
CA GLN A 6 1.37 5.92 11.46
C GLN A 6 1.67 5.68 9.97
N ILE A 7 1.42 4.46 9.53
CA ILE A 7 1.62 4.02 8.14
C ILE A 7 0.31 3.45 7.60
N ALA A 8 -0.13 3.92 6.44
CA ALA A 8 -1.19 3.23 5.69
C ALA A 8 -0.58 2.11 4.85
N VAL A 9 -1.08 0.91 5.02
CA VAL A 9 -0.78 -0.24 4.14
C VAL A 9 -1.98 -0.43 3.23
N ILE A 10 -1.83 0.01 1.98
CA ILE A 10 -2.86 -0.11 0.94
C ILE A 10 -2.53 -1.34 0.09
N ASP A 11 -3.26 -2.44 0.32
CA ASP A 11 -2.95 -3.75 -0.21
C ASP A 11 -4.18 -4.68 -0.15
N SER A 12 -3.97 -5.95 0.12
CA SER A 12 -4.99 -6.99 0.34
C SER A 12 -5.59 -7.01 1.75
N GLY A 13 -5.19 -6.10 2.64
CA GLY A 13 -5.56 -6.08 4.06
C GLY A 13 -4.49 -6.67 4.98
N LEU A 14 -4.70 -6.56 6.30
CA LEU A 14 -3.78 -7.07 7.33
C LEU A 14 -4.45 -8.14 8.18
N ASN A 15 -3.73 -9.25 8.40
CA ASN A 15 -4.19 -10.36 9.22
C ASN A 15 -3.73 -10.19 10.69
N GLU A 16 -4.68 -9.87 11.58
CA GLU A 16 -4.42 -9.66 13.01
C GLU A 16 -3.99 -10.91 13.78
N LYS A 17 -4.05 -12.10 13.17
CA LYS A 17 -3.53 -13.34 13.76
C LYS A 17 -2.02 -13.49 13.60
N LEU A 18 -1.46 -12.78 12.62
CA LEU A 18 -0.03 -12.85 12.28
C LEU A 18 0.73 -11.58 12.67
N LEU A 19 0.04 -10.47 12.82
CA LEU A 19 0.57 -9.18 13.27
C LEU A 19 -0.10 -8.80 14.59
N ASP A 20 0.63 -8.25 15.55
CA ASP A 20 0.04 -7.81 16.83
C ASP A 20 -1.12 -6.85 16.57
N ARG A 21 -2.32 -7.25 17.03
CA ARG A 21 -3.55 -6.47 16.87
C ARG A 21 -3.40 -5.03 17.36
N LYS A 22 -2.59 -4.80 18.41
CA LYS A 22 -2.32 -3.46 18.93
C LYS A 22 -1.60 -2.55 17.96
N LYS A 23 -0.95 -3.14 16.94
CA LYS A 23 -0.28 -2.42 15.86
C LYS A 23 -1.21 -2.03 14.72
N ILE A 24 -2.42 -2.56 14.67
CA ILE A 24 -3.43 -2.23 13.65
C ILE A 24 -4.44 -1.27 14.28
N ARG A 25 -4.38 0.00 13.89
CA ARG A 25 -5.25 1.06 14.43
C ARG A 25 -6.61 1.07 13.77
N ASN A 26 -6.63 0.99 12.46
CA ASN A 26 -7.84 1.05 11.65
C ASN A 26 -7.82 -0.03 10.58
N ARG A 27 -9.00 -0.46 10.16
CA ARG A 27 -9.19 -1.47 9.12
C ARG A 27 -10.32 -1.03 8.21
N PHE A 28 -9.99 -0.82 6.96
CA PHE A 28 -10.92 -0.36 5.94
C PHE A 28 -10.79 -1.19 4.66
N GLU A 29 -11.82 -1.15 3.85
CA GLU A 29 -11.80 -1.64 2.48
C GLU A 29 -12.44 -0.63 1.54
N VAL A 30 -12.02 -0.65 0.30
CA VAL A 30 -12.71 0.02 -0.81
C VAL A 30 -13.44 -1.07 -1.57
N ASP A 31 -14.75 -1.05 -1.50
CA ASP A 31 -15.61 -2.08 -2.08
C ASP A 31 -15.70 -2.01 -3.62
N GLU A 32 -16.54 -2.83 -4.22
CA GLU A 32 -16.72 -2.87 -5.67
C GLU A 32 -17.45 -1.63 -6.25
N ASN A 33 -18.09 -0.83 -5.40
CA ASN A 33 -18.71 0.44 -5.77
C ASN A 33 -17.76 1.62 -5.56
N ASN A 34 -16.51 1.37 -5.14
CA ASN A 34 -15.52 2.34 -4.69
C ASN A 34 -15.91 3.09 -3.42
N ASP A 35 -16.80 2.53 -2.61
CA ASP A 35 -17.14 3.05 -1.32
C ASP A 35 -16.07 2.68 -0.30
N PHE A 36 -15.63 3.69 0.48
CA PHE A 36 -14.68 3.49 1.56
C PHE A 36 -15.42 3.10 2.83
N ILE A 37 -15.34 1.84 3.21
CA ILE A 37 -16.10 1.26 4.32
C ILE A 37 -15.19 0.61 5.36
N GLU A 38 -15.68 0.47 6.58
CA GLU A 38 -15.01 -0.30 7.61
C GLU A 38 -15.01 -1.79 7.23
N GLU A 39 -13.84 -2.44 7.32
CA GLU A 39 -13.70 -3.86 6.97
C GLU A 39 -14.52 -4.73 7.91
N ARG A 40 -15.62 -5.31 7.41
CA ARG A 40 -16.63 -6.00 8.21
C ARG A 40 -16.28 -7.43 8.58
N SER A 41 -15.36 -8.06 7.85
CA SER A 41 -15.05 -9.48 8.05
C SER A 41 -13.62 -9.76 7.61
N MET A 42 -12.88 -10.44 8.47
CA MET A 42 -11.75 -11.21 8.00
C MET A 42 -12.30 -12.38 7.19
N SER A 43 -12.26 -12.29 5.85
CA SER A 43 -12.37 -13.46 5.02
C SER A 43 -11.31 -14.48 5.48
N LYS A 44 -11.50 -15.75 5.17
CA LYS A 44 -10.69 -16.86 5.71
C LYS A 44 -9.19 -16.51 5.74
N ALA A 45 -8.53 -16.81 6.84
CA ALA A 45 -7.16 -16.42 7.20
C ALA A 45 -6.06 -16.70 6.14
N SER A 46 -6.36 -17.37 5.05
CA SER A 46 -5.45 -17.64 3.93
C SER A 46 -5.30 -16.48 2.94
N ASP A 47 -6.22 -15.48 2.98
CA ASP A 47 -6.41 -14.59 1.84
C ASP A 47 -5.60 -13.28 1.93
N PHE A 48 -4.96 -12.97 3.08
CA PHE A 48 -4.32 -11.66 3.34
C PHE A 48 -2.86 -11.76 3.80
N LEU A 49 -2.05 -12.52 3.08
CA LEU A 49 -0.65 -12.67 3.47
C LEU A 49 0.23 -11.52 2.98
N HIS A 50 -0.02 -10.97 1.79
CA HIS A 50 0.91 -10.02 1.17
C HIS A 50 1.06 -8.73 1.97
N GLY A 51 -0.01 -8.01 2.20
CA GLY A 51 0.02 -6.79 3.02
C GLY A 51 0.51 -7.04 4.44
N THR A 52 0.16 -8.20 5.02
CA THR A 52 0.62 -8.62 6.35
C THR A 52 2.13 -8.82 6.39
N ILE A 53 2.71 -9.49 5.41
CA ILE A 53 4.16 -9.70 5.30
C ILE A 53 4.87 -8.34 5.20
N CYS A 54 4.35 -7.42 4.39
CA CYS A 54 4.91 -6.08 4.30
C CYS A 54 4.89 -5.36 5.66
N ALA A 55 3.77 -5.44 6.39
CA ALA A 55 3.66 -4.82 7.72
C ALA A 55 4.63 -5.46 8.73
N ILE A 56 4.80 -6.78 8.72
CA ILE A 56 5.77 -7.48 9.60
C ILE A 56 7.21 -7.04 9.27
N ILE A 57 7.54 -6.89 8.00
CA ILE A 57 8.87 -6.41 7.59
C ILE A 57 9.07 -4.96 8.07
N ILE A 58 8.07 -4.10 7.90
CA ILE A 58 8.14 -2.72 8.37
C ILE A 58 8.31 -2.68 9.89
N GLU A 59 7.51 -3.45 10.64
CA GLU A 59 7.60 -3.51 12.10
C GLU A 59 8.98 -3.96 12.60
N LYS A 60 9.60 -4.91 11.90
CA LYS A 60 10.97 -5.39 12.23
C LYS A 60 12.00 -4.25 12.24
N TYR A 61 11.88 -3.29 11.32
CA TYR A 61 12.83 -2.18 11.18
C TYR A 61 12.33 -0.88 11.82
N CYS A 62 11.05 -0.78 12.09
CA CYS A 62 10.38 0.35 12.74
C CYS A 62 9.41 -0.15 13.81
N PRO A 63 9.90 -0.52 15.01
CA PRO A 63 9.06 -1.08 16.08
C PRO A 63 7.95 -0.14 16.57
N ASP A 64 8.10 1.17 16.36
CA ASP A 64 7.10 2.18 16.71
C ASP A 64 6.03 2.41 15.62
N ALA A 65 6.09 1.63 14.52
CA ALA A 65 5.09 1.68 13.47
C ALA A 65 3.72 1.20 13.97
N VAL A 66 2.68 1.93 13.58
CA VAL A 66 1.27 1.59 13.78
C VAL A 66 0.59 1.66 12.41
N PHE A 67 -0.16 0.62 12.09
CA PHE A 67 -0.70 0.43 10.75
C PHE A 67 -2.16 0.81 10.64
N ASN A 68 -2.50 1.43 9.51
CA ASN A 68 -3.85 1.60 9.03
C ASN A 68 -4.00 0.71 7.81
N SER A 69 -4.76 -0.38 7.97
CA SER A 69 -5.02 -1.36 6.91
C SER A 69 -6.09 -0.84 5.98
N ILE A 70 -5.80 -0.75 4.68
CA ILE A 70 -6.79 -0.37 3.67
C ILE A 70 -6.75 -1.41 2.55
N ARG A 71 -7.79 -2.23 2.47
CA ARG A 71 -7.91 -3.24 1.45
C ARG A 71 -8.49 -2.65 0.17
N VAL A 72 -7.72 -2.75 -0.92
CA VAL A 72 -8.11 -2.36 -2.28
C VAL A 72 -8.02 -3.52 -3.26
N LEU A 73 -7.29 -4.59 -2.89
CA LEU A 73 -7.12 -5.78 -3.69
C LEU A 73 -8.13 -6.86 -3.28
N ASN A 74 -8.67 -7.54 -4.27
CA ASN A 74 -9.50 -8.73 -4.07
C ASN A 74 -8.65 -9.97 -3.72
N GLN A 75 -9.31 -11.13 -3.57
CA GLN A 75 -8.67 -12.41 -3.23
C GLN A 75 -7.64 -12.88 -4.28
N ASN A 76 -7.75 -12.42 -5.52
CA ASN A 76 -6.80 -12.75 -6.60
C ASN A 76 -5.61 -11.77 -6.65
N GLY A 77 -5.52 -10.83 -5.69
CA GLY A 77 -4.47 -9.81 -5.67
C GLY A 77 -4.64 -8.73 -6.76
N THR A 78 -5.85 -8.56 -7.27
CA THR A 78 -6.17 -7.57 -8.30
C THR A 78 -7.11 -6.49 -7.75
N GLY A 79 -6.97 -5.26 -8.27
CA GLY A 79 -7.82 -4.12 -7.93
C GLY A 79 -7.64 -3.01 -8.95
N GLY A 80 -8.66 -2.20 -9.13
CA GLY A 80 -8.62 -1.06 -10.06
C GLY A 80 -7.91 0.15 -9.45
N VAL A 81 -7.34 1.00 -10.30
CA VAL A 81 -6.68 2.26 -9.89
C VAL A 81 -7.66 3.21 -9.21
N GLU A 82 -8.94 3.15 -9.57
CA GLU A 82 -10.02 3.95 -9.00
C GLU A 82 -10.21 3.71 -7.48
N LYS A 83 -9.89 2.52 -6.99
CA LYS A 83 -9.96 2.18 -5.56
C LYS A 83 -8.91 2.92 -4.71
N LEU A 84 -7.86 3.44 -5.33
CA LEU A 84 -6.80 4.17 -4.61
C LEU A 84 -7.26 5.55 -4.15
N GLU A 85 -8.09 6.25 -4.92
CA GLU A 85 -8.45 7.64 -4.60
C GLU A 85 -9.18 7.77 -3.24
N PRO A 86 -10.22 6.97 -2.92
CA PRO A 86 -10.85 7.02 -1.60
C PRO A 86 -9.89 6.69 -0.46
N ALA A 87 -8.98 5.72 -0.67
CA ALA A 87 -7.98 5.35 0.33
C ALA A 87 -6.99 6.50 0.62
N LEU A 88 -6.48 7.17 -0.42
CA LEU A 88 -5.55 8.28 -0.29
C LEU A 88 -6.21 9.53 0.30
N GLU A 89 -7.46 9.79 -0.06
CA GLU A 89 -8.25 10.87 0.52
C GLU A 89 -8.42 10.67 2.03
N TRP A 90 -8.74 9.44 2.45
CA TRP A 90 -8.84 9.11 3.86
C TRP A 90 -7.50 9.33 4.59
N CYS A 91 -6.37 8.91 4.00
CA CYS A 91 -5.05 9.15 4.57
C CYS A 91 -4.79 10.63 4.82
N CYS A 92 -5.09 11.49 3.83
CA CYS A 92 -4.95 12.94 3.98
C CYS A 92 -5.82 13.52 5.09
N LYS A 93 -7.10 13.13 5.16
CA LYS A 93 -8.05 13.62 6.17
C LYS A 93 -7.66 13.21 7.59
N ASN A 94 -7.00 12.06 7.75
CA ASN A 94 -6.57 11.53 9.04
C ASN A 94 -5.09 11.80 9.34
N ASN A 95 -4.44 12.68 8.57
CA ASN A 95 -3.06 13.09 8.76
C ASN A 95 -2.04 11.93 8.72
N ILE A 96 -2.36 10.85 8.03
CA ILE A 96 -1.43 9.77 7.74
C ILE A 96 -0.50 10.25 6.64
N LYS A 97 0.82 10.22 6.87
CA LYS A 97 1.80 10.78 5.93
C LYS A 97 2.51 9.71 5.09
N ILE A 98 2.66 8.51 5.61
CA ILE A 98 3.40 7.43 4.95
C ILE A 98 2.41 6.42 4.41
N VAL A 99 2.52 6.14 3.12
CA VAL A 99 1.66 5.18 2.40
C VAL A 99 2.54 4.10 1.77
N ASN A 100 2.37 2.87 2.21
CA ASN A 100 2.98 1.70 1.60
C ASN A 100 2.02 1.14 0.54
N LEU A 101 2.50 1.10 -0.71
CA LEU A 101 1.81 0.55 -1.87
C LEU A 101 2.58 -0.67 -2.37
N SER A 102 2.34 -1.83 -1.76
CA SER A 102 2.94 -3.09 -2.24
C SER A 102 2.16 -3.69 -3.40
N LEU A 103 1.63 -2.83 -4.23
CA LEU A 103 0.86 -3.11 -5.43
C LEU A 103 1.36 -2.25 -6.58
N GLY A 104 1.14 -2.71 -7.79
CA GLY A 104 1.55 -1.96 -8.97
C GLY A 104 0.95 -2.53 -10.25
N THR A 105 1.00 -1.73 -11.30
CA THR A 105 0.56 -2.13 -12.63
C THR A 105 1.70 -2.01 -13.63
N THR A 106 1.71 -2.90 -14.62
CA THR A 106 2.55 -2.81 -15.82
C THR A 106 1.77 -2.23 -17.00
N HIS A 107 0.47 -1.97 -16.84
CA HIS A 107 -0.40 -1.47 -17.89
C HIS A 107 -0.18 0.02 -18.15
N PHE A 108 0.37 0.36 -19.30
CA PHE A 108 0.63 1.74 -19.71
C PHE A 108 -0.62 2.63 -19.76
N LYS A 109 -1.80 2.04 -20.02
CA LYS A 109 -3.07 2.79 -20.02
C LYS A 109 -3.43 3.40 -18.67
N GLU A 110 -3.03 2.73 -17.58
CA GLU A 110 -3.29 3.19 -16.21
C GLU A 110 -2.23 4.16 -15.71
N LYS A 111 -1.06 4.19 -16.35
CA LYS A 111 0.09 5.01 -15.94
C LYS A 111 -0.26 6.47 -15.74
N ASP A 112 -0.96 7.09 -16.70
CA ASP A 112 -1.24 8.53 -16.65
C ASP A 112 -2.26 8.89 -15.58
N ILE A 113 -3.26 8.02 -15.39
CA ILE A 113 -4.25 8.17 -14.32
C ILE A 113 -3.55 8.07 -12.98
N LEU A 114 -2.75 7.00 -12.79
CA LEU A 114 -2.01 6.75 -11.56
C LEU A 114 -0.99 7.87 -11.27
N LYS A 115 -0.29 8.36 -12.30
CA LYS A 115 0.65 9.48 -12.16
C LYS A 115 -0.03 10.76 -11.67
N LYS A 116 -1.19 11.10 -12.24
CA LYS A 116 -1.97 12.26 -11.79
C LYS A 116 -2.41 12.10 -10.34
N LEU A 117 -2.87 10.91 -9.96
CA LEU A 117 -3.30 10.60 -8.62
C LEU A 117 -2.14 10.74 -7.62
N ILE A 118 -1.03 10.05 -7.87
CA ILE A 118 0.17 10.10 -7.02
C ILE A 118 0.70 11.54 -6.88
N ASN A 119 0.81 12.29 -7.98
CA ASN A 119 1.25 13.69 -7.92
C ASN A 119 0.34 14.55 -7.05
N ARG A 120 -0.99 14.41 -7.21
CA ARG A 120 -1.98 15.16 -6.40
C ARG A 120 -1.78 14.91 -4.92
N TYR A 121 -1.61 13.67 -4.51
CA TYR A 121 -1.50 13.32 -3.10
C TYR A 121 -0.09 13.54 -2.53
N THR A 122 0.96 13.44 -3.32
CA THR A 122 2.30 13.92 -2.94
C THR A 122 2.27 15.43 -2.64
N TYR A 123 1.59 16.22 -3.48
CA TYR A 123 1.42 17.66 -3.22
C TYR A 123 0.65 17.95 -1.93
N LYS A 124 -0.30 17.08 -1.54
CA LYS A 124 -0.99 17.14 -0.25
C LYS A 124 -0.14 16.63 0.93
N GLY A 125 1.10 16.22 0.69
CA GLY A 125 2.08 15.84 1.70
C GLY A 125 2.14 14.35 2.02
N LEU A 126 1.59 13.46 1.17
CA LEU A 126 1.80 12.03 1.31
C LEU A 126 3.17 11.63 0.75
N VAL A 127 3.84 10.72 1.45
CA VAL A 127 5.05 10.04 1.03
C VAL A 127 4.69 8.61 0.64
N PHE A 128 5.01 8.25 -0.60
CA PHE A 128 4.72 6.93 -1.13
C PHE A 128 5.95 6.04 -1.14
N VAL A 129 5.80 4.83 -0.64
CA VAL A 129 6.75 3.72 -0.78
C VAL A 129 6.08 2.63 -1.59
N ALA A 130 6.66 2.21 -2.70
CA ALA A 130 6.04 1.23 -3.58
C ALA A 130 7.02 0.15 -4.04
N ALA A 131 6.51 -1.07 -4.19
CA ALA A 131 7.31 -2.20 -4.64
C ALA A 131 7.63 -2.13 -6.14
N ILE A 132 8.90 -2.29 -6.50
CA ILE A 132 9.34 -2.54 -7.87
C ILE A 132 9.11 -4.02 -8.20
N SER A 133 8.82 -4.33 -9.46
CA SER A 133 8.62 -5.70 -9.91
C SER A 133 9.84 -6.59 -9.61
N ASN A 134 9.58 -7.77 -9.06
CA ASN A 134 10.62 -8.79 -8.81
C ASN A 134 11.19 -9.42 -10.10
N ILE A 135 10.57 -9.19 -11.24
CA ILE A 135 10.96 -9.77 -12.54
C ILE A 135 11.52 -8.73 -13.53
N GLY A 136 11.95 -7.57 -13.03
CA GLY A 136 12.70 -6.57 -13.81
C GLY A 136 11.87 -5.69 -14.74
N TYR A 137 10.55 -5.73 -14.69
CA TYR A 137 9.70 -4.81 -15.45
C TYR A 137 9.47 -3.48 -14.73
N PHE A 138 9.33 -2.41 -15.50
CA PHE A 138 8.86 -1.14 -14.98
C PHE A 138 7.44 -1.30 -14.44
N THR A 139 7.26 -1.02 -13.16
CA THR A 139 5.95 -1.02 -12.49
C THR A 139 5.60 0.38 -12.02
N PHE A 140 4.35 0.72 -12.13
CA PHE A 140 3.82 1.98 -11.62
C PHE A 140 2.98 1.71 -10.37
N PRO A 141 3.12 2.51 -9.31
CA PRO A 141 3.77 3.82 -9.23
C PRO A 141 5.28 3.79 -8.89
N ALA A 142 5.88 2.65 -8.60
CA ALA A 142 7.27 2.57 -8.09
C ALA A 142 8.31 3.26 -8.99
N SER A 143 8.05 3.36 -10.32
CA SER A 143 8.95 4.03 -11.28
C SER A 143 8.72 5.54 -11.40
N PHE A 144 7.83 6.14 -10.60
CA PHE A 144 7.66 7.60 -10.60
C PHE A 144 8.71 8.28 -9.74
N THR A 145 9.18 9.46 -10.18
CA THR A 145 10.27 10.20 -9.52
C THR A 145 9.95 10.70 -8.11
N ASN A 146 8.68 10.81 -7.78
CA ASN A 146 8.17 11.24 -6.47
C ASN A 146 7.67 10.07 -5.61
N VAL A 147 8.09 8.84 -5.94
CA VAL A 147 7.78 7.62 -5.18
C VAL A 147 9.09 6.96 -4.78
N ILE A 148 9.17 6.47 -3.56
CA ILE A 148 10.30 5.66 -3.09
C ILE A 148 10.05 4.23 -3.58
N GLY A 149 10.74 3.86 -4.66
CA GLY A 149 10.68 2.49 -5.20
C GLY A 149 11.58 1.55 -4.38
N VAL A 150 11.02 0.41 -3.95
CA VAL A 150 11.74 -0.61 -3.18
C VAL A 150 11.81 -1.91 -3.98
N ALA A 151 13.02 -2.44 -4.17
CA ALA A 151 13.28 -3.70 -4.86
C ALA A 151 13.80 -4.76 -3.89
N ASN A 152 13.57 -6.04 -4.24
CA ASN A 152 14.26 -7.14 -3.59
C ASN A 152 15.75 -7.11 -4.00
N VAL A 153 16.66 -7.26 -3.04
CA VAL A 153 18.12 -7.25 -3.27
C VAL A 153 18.58 -8.40 -4.19
N GLU A 154 17.83 -9.49 -4.23
CA GLU A 154 18.12 -10.65 -5.09
C GLU A 154 17.65 -10.48 -6.54
N SER A 155 16.87 -9.46 -6.84
CA SER A 155 16.48 -9.18 -8.22
C SER A 155 17.64 -8.48 -8.93
N PRO A 156 18.24 -9.06 -9.98
CA PRO A 156 19.24 -8.36 -10.77
C PRO A 156 18.52 -7.19 -11.46
N LEU A 157 18.72 -5.99 -10.94
CA LEU A 157 18.42 -4.77 -11.68
C LEU A 157 19.41 -4.74 -12.83
N SER A 158 19.07 -5.32 -13.96
CA SER A 158 19.79 -5.12 -15.21
C SER A 158 19.53 -3.68 -15.65
N TYR A 159 20.35 -2.77 -15.11
CA TYR A 159 20.53 -1.46 -15.71
C TYR A 159 21.27 -1.68 -17.03
N SER A 160 20.53 -1.98 -18.11
CA SER A 160 21.06 -1.77 -19.45
C SER A 160 21.28 -0.26 -19.61
N LYS A 161 22.53 0.10 -19.69
CA LYS A 161 23.00 1.44 -20.06
C LYS A 161 22.52 1.81 -21.46
#